data_7980fb14b4b97d018af87c40b8cad894
#
_entry.id   7980fb14b4b97d018af87c40b8cad894
#
_cell.length_a   1.000
_cell.length_b   1.000
_cell.length_c   1.000
_cell.angle_alpha   90.00
_cell.angle_beta   90.00
_cell.angle_gamma   90.00
#
_symmetry.space_group_name_H-M   'P 1'
#
loop_
_entity.id
_entity.type
_entity.pdbx_description
1 polymer ?
#
loop_
_entity_poly.entity_id
_entity_poly.type
_entity_poly.pdbx_seq_one_letter_code
_entity_poly.pdbx_strand_id
1 'polypeptide(L)'
;MLEGRTKHAREWREQVDPWWADRLAMPDLTPRLVLQLWGTEVCRKGFHNDIWIASVENKLRTSQDNIVISDCRFPNEIKSIKSAGGKVIWVQRGILPHWHDVAVQANRGSDSAQRFLAQEGIHASETAWVGTNFDYIIDNNQSFDELYKQLNAVL
;
A
#
# COMPACT_ATOMS: atom_id res chain seq x y z
N MET A 1 -1.12 18.55 5.09
CA MET A 1 -2.25 17.70 5.49
C MET A 1 -2.31 16.38 4.73
N LEU A 2 -2.09 16.33 3.42
CA LEU A 2 -2.11 15.09 2.62
C LEU A 2 -1.14 14.00 3.11
N GLU A 3 0.01 14.35 3.65
CA GLU A 3 1.01 13.40 4.18
C GLU A 3 0.55 12.59 5.40
N GLY A 4 -0.51 13.02 6.11
CA GLY A 4 -1.08 12.28 7.24
C GLY A 4 -0.16 12.12 8.45
N ARG A 5 0.85 12.99 8.63
CA ARG A 5 1.83 12.90 9.72
C ARG A 5 1.24 13.16 11.11
N THR A 6 0.17 13.94 11.21
CA THR A 6 -0.53 14.22 12.46
C THR A 6 -1.85 13.46 12.55
N LYS A 7 -2.38 13.30 13.78
CA LYS A 7 -3.71 12.69 13.98
C LYS A 7 -4.79 13.47 13.21
N HIS A 8 -4.79 14.79 13.32
CA HIS A 8 -5.74 15.67 12.61
C HIS A 8 -5.62 15.50 11.08
N ALA A 9 -4.42 15.42 10.53
CA ALA A 9 -4.22 15.23 9.09
C ALA A 9 -4.72 13.85 8.62
N ARG A 10 -4.60 12.80 9.45
CA ARG A 10 -5.16 11.47 9.15
C ARG A 10 -6.68 11.50 9.16
N GLU A 11 -7.30 12.11 10.17
CA GLU A 11 -8.75 12.26 10.26
C GLU A 11 -9.31 13.05 9.08
N TRP A 12 -8.68 14.18 8.75
CA TRP A 12 -9.08 15.01 7.60
C TRP A 12 -9.04 14.24 6.25
N ARG A 13 -8.07 13.37 6.06
CA ARG A 13 -7.96 12.58 4.83
C ARG A 13 -9.13 11.63 4.60
N GLU A 14 -9.79 11.19 5.65
CA GLU A 14 -10.92 10.27 5.61
C GLU A 14 -12.29 10.99 5.56
N GLN A 15 -12.30 12.32 5.65
CA GLN A 15 -13.54 13.09 5.63
C GLN A 15 -13.90 13.45 4.18
N VAL A 16 -15.19 13.31 3.87
CA VAL A 16 -15.72 13.80 2.59
C VAL A 16 -15.62 15.32 2.57
N ASP A 17 -15.11 15.88 1.47
CA ASP A 17 -15.17 17.31 1.21
C ASP A 17 -16.50 17.63 0.50
N PRO A 18 -17.46 18.28 1.17
CA PRO A 18 -18.81 18.45 0.63
C PRO A 18 -18.84 19.26 -0.67
N TRP A 19 -17.98 20.27 -0.80
CA TRP A 19 -17.96 21.10 -2.00
C TRP A 19 -17.46 20.33 -3.22
N TRP A 20 -16.35 19.60 -3.08
CA TRP A 20 -15.79 18.78 -4.16
C TRP A 20 -16.70 17.59 -4.49
N ALA A 21 -17.28 16.96 -3.47
CA ALA A 21 -18.20 15.83 -3.65
C ALA A 21 -19.43 16.23 -4.49
N ASP A 22 -20.05 17.35 -4.15
CA ASP A 22 -21.19 17.90 -4.89
C ASP A 22 -20.77 18.35 -6.29
N ARG A 23 -19.72 19.14 -6.41
CA ARG A 23 -19.27 19.72 -7.68
C ARG A 23 -18.89 18.67 -8.72
N LEU A 24 -18.36 17.52 -8.30
CA LEU A 24 -17.93 16.42 -9.17
C LEU A 24 -18.91 15.25 -9.21
N ALA A 25 -20.05 15.34 -8.53
CA ALA A 25 -21.03 14.27 -8.38
C ALA A 25 -20.39 12.95 -7.86
N MET A 26 -19.51 13.08 -6.88
CA MET A 26 -18.80 11.98 -6.22
C MET A 26 -19.08 12.03 -4.70
N PRO A 27 -20.19 11.43 -4.21
CA PRO A 27 -20.66 11.61 -2.84
C PRO A 27 -19.66 11.14 -1.77
N ASP A 28 -18.80 10.19 -2.10
CA ASP A 28 -17.82 9.61 -1.19
C ASP A 28 -16.41 10.21 -1.37
N LEU A 29 -16.29 11.36 -2.04
CA LEU A 29 -14.99 11.93 -2.37
C LEU A 29 -14.26 12.44 -1.14
N THR A 30 -13.26 11.68 -0.72
CA THR A 30 -12.31 12.06 0.32
C THR A 30 -10.93 12.38 -0.28
N PRO A 31 -10.08 13.16 0.42
CA PRO A 31 -8.68 13.34 0.00
C PRO A 31 -7.92 12.01 -0.16
N ARG A 32 -8.25 11.00 0.64
CA ARG A 32 -7.70 9.65 0.50
C ARG A 32 -8.12 8.99 -0.82
N LEU A 33 -9.40 9.05 -1.17
CA LEU A 33 -9.90 8.51 -2.43
C LEU A 33 -9.23 9.19 -3.63
N VAL A 34 -9.08 10.51 -3.59
CA VAL A 34 -8.35 11.25 -4.64
C VAL A 34 -6.93 10.72 -4.81
N LEU A 35 -6.18 10.51 -3.71
CA LEU A 35 -4.82 9.98 -3.77
C LEU A 35 -4.78 8.55 -4.34
N GLN A 36 -5.73 7.70 -3.99
CA GLN A 36 -5.84 6.34 -4.53
C GLN A 36 -6.12 6.36 -6.05
N LEU A 37 -7.11 7.13 -6.48
CA LEU A 37 -7.46 7.26 -7.90
C LEU A 37 -6.30 7.86 -8.70
N TRP A 38 -5.67 8.90 -8.19
CA TRP A 38 -4.53 9.52 -8.85
C TRP A 38 -3.36 8.54 -8.98
N GLY A 39 -2.95 7.92 -7.87
CA GLY A 39 -1.79 7.03 -7.85
C GLY A 39 -1.99 5.75 -8.67
N THR A 40 -3.19 5.19 -8.68
CA THR A 40 -3.46 3.90 -9.33
C THR A 40 -4.11 4.11 -10.70
N GLU A 41 -5.28 4.76 -10.76
CA GLU A 41 -6.05 4.82 -12.01
C GLU A 41 -5.40 5.76 -13.03
N VAL A 42 -4.94 6.93 -12.60
CA VAL A 42 -4.32 7.90 -13.49
C VAL A 42 -2.84 7.57 -13.76
N CYS A 43 -2.04 7.45 -12.72
CA CYS A 43 -0.60 7.28 -12.90
C CYS A 43 -0.23 5.88 -13.37
N ARG A 44 -0.70 4.81 -12.70
CA ARG A 44 -0.31 3.43 -13.08
C ARG A 44 -1.07 2.92 -14.29
N LYS A 45 -2.41 3.01 -14.30
CA LYS A 45 -3.21 2.47 -15.41
C LYS A 45 -3.26 3.42 -16.60
N GLY A 46 -3.40 4.72 -16.35
CA GLY A 46 -3.56 5.72 -17.40
C GLY A 46 -2.25 6.17 -18.05
N PHE A 47 -1.14 6.17 -17.34
CA PHE A 47 0.17 6.59 -17.85
C PHE A 47 1.13 5.39 -18.03
N HIS A 48 1.66 4.80 -16.94
CA HIS A 48 2.54 3.63 -17.01
C HIS A 48 2.55 2.85 -15.70
N ASN A 49 2.39 1.53 -15.79
CA ASN A 49 2.31 0.67 -14.60
C ASN A 49 3.53 0.77 -13.67
N ASP A 50 4.71 1.02 -14.23
CA ASP A 50 5.96 1.09 -13.48
C ASP A 50 6.39 2.53 -13.13
N ILE A 51 5.48 3.51 -13.21
CA ILE A 51 5.84 4.93 -12.95
C ILE A 51 6.47 5.13 -11.58
N TRP A 52 5.91 4.49 -10.55
CA TRP A 52 6.43 4.59 -9.19
C TRP A 52 7.73 3.82 -9.01
N ILE A 53 7.87 2.68 -9.69
CA ILE A 53 9.11 1.89 -9.72
C ILE A 53 10.22 2.72 -10.35
N ALA A 54 9.99 3.28 -11.51
CA ALA A 54 10.98 4.13 -12.19
C ALA A 54 11.40 5.34 -11.33
N SER A 55 10.46 5.92 -10.60
CA SER A 55 10.74 7.01 -9.65
C SER A 55 11.69 6.56 -8.52
N VAL A 56 11.41 5.39 -7.92
CA VAL A 56 12.25 4.81 -6.86
C VAL A 56 13.63 4.40 -7.42
N GLU A 57 13.68 3.72 -8.55
CA GLU A 57 14.93 3.31 -9.21
C GLU A 57 15.80 4.51 -9.55
N ASN A 58 15.20 5.62 -10.04
CA ASN A 58 15.93 6.85 -10.28
C ASN A 58 16.51 7.45 -8.99
N LYS A 59 15.76 7.38 -7.88
CA LYS A 59 16.24 7.82 -6.57
C LYS A 59 17.39 6.93 -6.07
N LEU A 60 17.26 5.61 -6.16
CA LEU A 60 18.30 4.66 -5.78
C LEU A 60 19.59 4.87 -6.57
N ARG A 61 19.48 5.09 -7.87
CA ARG A 61 20.62 5.33 -8.78
C ARG A 61 21.43 6.56 -8.40
N THR A 62 20.81 7.57 -7.79
CA THR A 62 21.41 8.87 -7.48
C THR A 62 21.73 9.06 -5.99
N SER A 63 21.34 8.15 -5.11
CA SER A 63 21.58 8.21 -3.67
C SER A 63 22.59 7.14 -3.22
N GLN A 64 23.40 7.50 -2.23
CA GLN A 64 24.27 6.56 -1.49
C GLN A 64 23.68 6.19 -0.12
N ASP A 65 22.49 6.70 0.20
CA ASP A 65 21.86 6.52 1.50
C ASP A 65 21.08 5.20 1.55
N ASN A 66 20.86 4.70 2.76
CA ASN A 66 19.88 3.66 3.01
C ASN A 66 18.47 4.21 2.76
N ILE A 67 17.66 3.49 1.98
CA ILE A 67 16.31 3.92 1.60
C ILE A 67 15.28 2.98 2.21
N VAL A 68 14.29 3.55 2.90
CA VAL A 68 13.12 2.84 3.41
C VAL A 68 11.90 3.27 2.61
N ILE A 69 11.19 2.28 2.06
CA ILE A 69 9.93 2.47 1.31
C ILE A 69 8.79 1.96 2.20
N SER A 70 7.96 2.87 2.68
CA SER A 70 6.89 2.56 3.66
C SER A 70 5.51 2.29 3.04
N ASP A 71 5.40 2.39 1.72
CA ASP A 71 4.13 2.34 0.97
C ASP A 71 4.16 1.38 -0.23
N CYS A 72 5.04 0.39 -0.19
CA CYS A 72 5.09 -0.70 -1.17
C CYS A 72 3.82 -1.55 -1.09
N ARG A 73 3.07 -1.65 -2.20
CA ARG A 73 1.75 -2.29 -2.24
C ARG A 73 1.51 -3.19 -3.45
N PHE A 74 2.39 -3.19 -4.43
CA PHE A 74 2.18 -3.93 -5.67
C PHE A 74 3.30 -4.93 -5.94
N PRO A 75 2.99 -6.09 -6.58
CA PRO A 75 3.97 -7.14 -6.85
C PRO A 75 5.17 -6.69 -7.68
N ASN A 76 4.98 -5.76 -8.63
CA ASN A 76 6.06 -5.21 -9.43
C ASN A 76 7.01 -4.31 -8.61
N GLU A 77 6.50 -3.59 -7.59
CA GLU A 77 7.32 -2.85 -6.63
C GLU A 77 8.17 -3.80 -5.78
N ILE A 78 7.53 -4.84 -5.22
CA ILE A 78 8.21 -5.89 -4.45
C ILE A 78 9.31 -6.55 -5.28
N LYS A 79 9.01 -6.90 -6.53
CA LYS A 79 9.98 -7.50 -7.46
C LYS A 79 11.17 -6.58 -7.70
N SER A 80 10.93 -5.29 -7.94
CA SER A 80 12.00 -4.30 -8.18
C SER A 80 12.90 -4.12 -6.95
N ILE A 81 12.30 -4.00 -5.75
CA ILE A 81 13.03 -3.91 -4.49
C ILE A 81 13.96 -5.12 -4.30
N LYS A 82 13.42 -6.33 -4.47
CA LYS A 82 14.20 -7.56 -4.34
C LYS A 82 15.30 -7.68 -5.40
N SER A 83 15.02 -7.28 -6.63
CA SER A 83 16.02 -7.28 -7.71
C SER A 83 17.16 -6.31 -7.46
N ALA A 84 16.92 -5.22 -6.72
CA ALA A 84 17.93 -4.28 -6.26
C ALA A 84 18.68 -4.74 -4.99
N GLY A 85 18.43 -5.95 -4.50
CA GLY A 85 19.04 -6.49 -3.25
C GLY A 85 18.35 -6.02 -1.96
N GLY A 86 17.24 -5.29 -2.07
CA GLY A 86 16.47 -4.85 -0.92
C GLY A 86 15.69 -5.97 -0.25
N LYS A 87 15.25 -5.73 0.99
CA LYS A 87 14.42 -6.63 1.79
C LYS A 87 12.99 -6.12 1.86
N VAL A 88 12.03 -7.02 1.85
CA VAL A 88 10.61 -6.71 1.96
C VAL A 88 10.09 -7.27 3.27
N ILE A 89 9.59 -6.39 4.12
CA ILE A 89 9.12 -6.70 5.47
C ILE A 89 7.62 -6.48 5.54
N TRP A 90 6.87 -7.47 6.01
CA TRP A 90 5.48 -7.28 6.36
C TRP A 90 5.36 -6.96 7.86
N VAL A 91 4.90 -5.76 8.18
CA VAL A 91 4.60 -5.35 9.56
C VAL A 91 3.12 -5.61 9.83
N GLN A 92 2.84 -6.64 10.60
CA GLN A 92 1.49 -7.07 10.93
C GLN A 92 1.03 -6.45 12.25
N ARG A 93 -0.18 -5.86 12.26
CA ARG A 93 -0.82 -5.34 13.46
C ARG A 93 -2.31 -5.64 13.46
N GLY A 94 -2.82 -6.09 14.60
CA GLY A 94 -4.22 -6.45 14.77
C GLY A 94 -4.60 -7.76 14.08
N ILE A 95 -5.90 -7.96 13.93
CA ILE A 95 -6.47 -9.12 13.26
C ILE A 95 -6.47 -8.88 11.76
N LEU A 96 -6.15 -9.91 10.98
CA LEU A 96 -6.22 -9.84 9.52
C LEU A 96 -7.67 -9.56 9.08
N PRO A 97 -7.86 -8.73 8.06
CA PRO A 97 -9.19 -8.46 7.53
C PRO A 97 -9.87 -9.74 7.02
N HIS A 98 -11.20 -9.79 7.09
CA HIS A 98 -11.98 -10.95 6.63
C HIS A 98 -11.74 -11.33 5.15
N TRP A 99 -11.33 -10.39 4.34
CA TRP A 99 -11.02 -10.60 2.93
C TRP A 99 -9.59 -11.10 2.67
N HIS A 100 -8.72 -11.19 3.69
CA HIS A 100 -7.29 -11.49 3.49
C HIS A 100 -7.07 -12.82 2.75
N ASP A 101 -7.72 -13.90 3.18
CA ASP A 101 -7.55 -15.22 2.54
C ASP A 101 -8.17 -15.27 1.14
N VAL A 102 -9.22 -14.48 0.91
CA VAL A 102 -9.81 -14.30 -0.42
C VAL A 102 -8.83 -13.56 -1.33
N ALA A 103 -8.11 -12.55 -0.81
CA ALA A 103 -7.09 -11.85 -1.57
C ALA A 103 -5.92 -12.77 -1.95
N VAL A 104 -5.50 -13.70 -1.06
CA VAL A 104 -4.50 -14.74 -1.42
C VAL A 104 -4.96 -15.56 -2.62
N GLN A 105 -6.24 -15.99 -2.62
CA GLN A 105 -6.80 -16.79 -3.72
C GLN A 105 -6.94 -15.97 -5.01
N ALA A 106 -7.36 -14.72 -4.92
CA ALA A 106 -7.49 -13.80 -6.05
C ALA A 106 -6.13 -13.58 -6.74
N ASN A 107 -5.08 -13.36 -5.95
CA ASN A 107 -3.71 -13.16 -6.44
C ASN A 107 -3.09 -14.44 -7.03
N ARG A 108 -3.66 -15.61 -6.74
CA ARG A 108 -3.33 -16.91 -7.38
C ARG A 108 -4.18 -17.21 -8.63
N GLY A 109 -5.04 -16.27 -9.04
CA GLY A 109 -5.82 -16.36 -10.26
C GLY A 109 -7.25 -16.90 -10.10
N SER A 110 -7.80 -16.91 -8.89
CA SER A 110 -9.21 -17.30 -8.68
C SER A 110 -10.17 -16.19 -9.11
N ASP A 111 -10.92 -16.40 -10.19
CA ASP A 111 -11.92 -15.45 -10.70
C ASP A 111 -13.05 -15.18 -9.70
N SER A 112 -13.46 -16.17 -8.93
CA SER A 112 -14.50 -16.00 -7.89
C SER A 112 -14.02 -15.09 -6.77
N ALA A 113 -12.77 -15.24 -6.34
CA ALA A 113 -12.16 -14.40 -5.33
C ALA A 113 -11.97 -12.95 -5.83
N GLN A 114 -11.58 -12.78 -7.10
CA GLN A 114 -11.47 -11.44 -7.71
C GLN A 114 -12.82 -10.73 -7.76
N ARG A 115 -13.89 -11.45 -8.17
CA ARG A 115 -15.25 -10.89 -8.17
C ARG A 115 -15.72 -10.51 -6.77
N PHE A 116 -15.44 -11.33 -5.76
CA PHE A 116 -15.77 -11.01 -4.38
C PHE A 116 -15.11 -9.70 -3.92
N LEU A 117 -13.79 -9.55 -4.12
CA LEU A 117 -13.08 -8.32 -3.75
C LEU A 117 -13.63 -7.08 -4.46
N ALA A 118 -13.99 -7.23 -5.74
CA ALA A 118 -14.60 -6.15 -6.51
C ALA A 118 -16.01 -5.76 -5.98
N GLN A 119 -16.84 -6.74 -5.59
CA GLN A 119 -18.16 -6.51 -5.01
C GLN A 119 -18.09 -5.83 -3.64
N GLU A 120 -17.09 -6.20 -2.82
CA GLU A 120 -16.81 -5.56 -1.53
C GLU A 120 -16.18 -4.17 -1.68
N GLY A 121 -15.87 -3.71 -2.90
CA GLY A 121 -15.27 -2.41 -3.15
C GLY A 121 -13.84 -2.27 -2.62
N ILE A 122 -13.13 -3.38 -2.40
CA ILE A 122 -11.78 -3.36 -1.83
C ILE A 122 -10.79 -3.01 -2.93
N HIS A 123 -10.11 -1.88 -2.75
CA HIS A 123 -9.19 -1.36 -3.75
C HIS A 123 -7.94 -2.24 -3.91
N ALA A 124 -7.44 -2.36 -5.15
CA ALA A 124 -6.28 -3.20 -5.47
C ALA A 124 -5.01 -2.89 -4.65
N SER A 125 -4.80 -1.63 -4.24
CA SER A 125 -3.67 -1.27 -3.39
C SER A 125 -3.71 -1.88 -1.98
N GLU A 126 -4.88 -2.37 -1.55
CA GLU A 126 -5.01 -3.07 -0.26
C GLU A 126 -4.76 -4.57 -0.39
N THR A 127 -4.97 -5.15 -1.56
CA THR A 127 -4.99 -6.61 -1.77
C THR A 127 -3.84 -7.15 -2.62
N ALA A 128 -3.27 -6.35 -3.53
CA ALA A 128 -2.32 -6.83 -4.54
C ALA A 128 -1.01 -7.41 -3.96
N TRP A 129 -0.60 -6.97 -2.77
CA TRP A 129 0.60 -7.44 -2.05
C TRP A 129 0.35 -8.74 -1.27
N VAL A 130 -0.92 -9.10 -1.01
CA VAL A 130 -1.28 -10.22 -0.14
C VAL A 130 -0.84 -11.55 -0.75
N GLY A 131 -0.21 -12.40 0.06
CA GLY A 131 0.31 -13.70 -0.38
C GLY A 131 1.62 -13.61 -1.17
N THR A 132 2.28 -12.45 -1.23
CA THR A 132 3.64 -12.32 -1.76
C THR A 132 4.67 -12.92 -0.79
N ASN A 133 5.86 -13.22 -1.29
CA ASN A 133 6.94 -13.73 -0.46
C ASN A 133 7.68 -12.58 0.22
N PHE A 134 7.49 -12.41 1.53
CA PHE A 134 8.23 -11.45 2.36
C PHE A 134 9.54 -12.07 2.86
N ASP A 135 10.57 -11.23 3.02
CA ASP A 135 11.84 -11.68 3.63
C ASP A 135 11.68 -11.82 5.14
N TYR A 136 10.84 -10.96 5.75
CA TYR A 136 10.54 -10.99 7.19
C TYR A 136 9.09 -10.63 7.45
N ILE A 137 8.54 -11.16 8.54
CA ILE A 137 7.25 -10.75 9.10
C ILE A 137 7.51 -10.27 10.52
N ILE A 138 7.07 -9.05 10.82
CA ILE A 138 7.24 -8.41 12.13
C ILE A 138 5.88 -8.25 12.79
N ASP A 139 5.75 -8.80 14.00
CA ASP A 139 4.56 -8.62 14.84
C ASP A 139 4.62 -7.28 15.57
N ASN A 140 3.72 -6.37 15.22
CA ASN A 140 3.56 -5.06 15.84
C ASN A 140 2.33 -5.01 16.79
N ASN A 141 2.02 -6.12 17.46
CA ASN A 141 0.93 -6.18 18.43
C ASN A 141 1.39 -5.92 19.89
N GLN A 142 2.68 -5.82 20.10
CA GLN A 142 3.29 -5.67 21.41
C GLN A 142 3.80 -4.24 21.65
N SER A 143 4.76 -4.08 22.57
CA SER A 143 5.38 -2.79 22.87
C SER A 143 6.31 -2.31 21.77
N PHE A 144 6.63 -1.01 21.78
CA PHE A 144 7.65 -0.46 20.88
C PHE A 144 9.03 -1.10 21.09
N ASP A 145 9.38 -1.46 22.32
CA ASP A 145 10.67 -2.10 22.61
C ASP A 145 10.77 -3.46 21.93
N GLU A 146 9.68 -4.24 21.93
CA GLU A 146 9.65 -5.52 21.23
C GLU A 146 9.67 -5.35 19.70
N LEU A 147 8.97 -4.32 19.18
CA LEU A 147 9.06 -3.97 17.77
C LEU A 147 10.48 -3.61 17.35
N TYR A 148 11.16 -2.75 18.12
CA TYR A 148 12.56 -2.38 17.85
C TYR A 148 13.52 -3.56 17.96
N LYS A 149 13.30 -4.47 18.91
CA LYS A 149 14.08 -5.70 19.01
C LYS A 149 13.96 -6.58 17.77
N GLN A 150 12.73 -6.77 17.26
CA GLN A 150 12.50 -7.51 16.02
C GLN A 150 13.16 -6.81 14.82
N LEU A 151 13.02 -5.48 14.70
CA LEU A 151 13.64 -4.69 13.63
C LEU A 151 15.17 -4.82 13.66
N ASN A 152 15.80 -4.69 14.83
CA ASN A 152 17.26 -4.81 14.98
C ASN A 152 17.79 -6.22 14.65
N ALA A 153 16.95 -7.23 14.70
CA ALA A 153 17.34 -8.60 14.34
C ALA A 153 17.33 -8.86 12.82
N VAL A 154 16.70 -7.98 12.02
CA VAL A 154 16.52 -8.15 10.56
C VAL A 154 17.25 -7.08 9.73
N LEU A 155 17.73 -6.02 10.35
CA LEU A 155 18.53 -4.95 9.75
C LEU A 155 20.01 -5.17 9.99
#